data_a3276d4f9401536829295988aa85b1f7
#
_entry.id   a3276d4f9401536829295988aa85b1f7
#
_cell.length_a   1.000
_cell.length_b   1.000
_cell.length_c   1.000
_cell.angle_alpha   90.00
_cell.angle_beta   90.00
_cell.angle_gamma   90.00
#
_symmetry.space_group_name_H-M   'P 1'
#
loop_
_entity.id
_entity.type
_entity.pdbx_description
1 polymer ?
#
loop_
_entity_poly.entity_id
_entity_poly.type
_entity_poly.pdbx_seq_one_letter_code
_entity_poly.pdbx_strand_id
1 'polypeptide(L)'
;MGPARELIEVVVRSLRAEASDTDDQRRQHFLVLGSFGYMNDGLKLARAHPDVAMIHASGFRQTDNFSTFTARNYEGFYLGGLAAGMITKSNTIGLVGAFAIPEIFVDVNAITLAVHKINPKASVKVIWVNTWFDPPKEQEAARALISQGADVLFSLNQDTPSVVNVAEAKHVHIVNTNSDMSKYGPKSVLASVTDDWSGMFVAQVGEKLNGKFKGADFHGGLADGTVNVVAWSSDLSADQTAKIGAAEANLKSGKAHVFEGPIVDQTGAERVASGAALLDAGIFVKTARSRSDRNFEGT
;
A
#
# COMPACT_ATOMS: atom_id res chain seq x y z
N MET A 1 10.20 -19.32 -21.20
CA MET A 1 8.98 -18.80 -20.54
C MET A 1 9.28 -18.65 -19.06
N GLY A 2 8.85 -17.58 -18.39
CA GLY A 2 9.12 -17.43 -16.96
C GLY A 2 8.23 -18.35 -16.11
N PRO A 3 8.70 -18.81 -14.94
CA PRO A 3 8.00 -19.78 -14.08
C PRO A 3 6.58 -19.33 -13.66
N ALA A 4 6.38 -18.03 -13.49
CA ALA A 4 5.06 -17.48 -13.18
C ALA A 4 4.02 -17.72 -14.28
N ARG A 5 4.41 -17.60 -15.55
CA ARG A 5 3.52 -17.86 -16.70
C ARG A 5 3.11 -19.31 -16.78
N GLU A 6 4.04 -20.24 -16.57
CA GLU A 6 3.74 -21.68 -16.58
C GLU A 6 2.75 -22.04 -15.47
N LEU A 7 2.94 -21.52 -14.27
CA LEU A 7 2.05 -21.77 -13.13
C LEU A 7 0.63 -21.26 -13.41
N ILE A 8 0.50 -20.04 -13.95
CA ILE A 8 -0.81 -19.45 -14.26
C ILE A 8 -1.49 -20.21 -15.40
N GLU A 9 -0.74 -20.61 -16.45
CA GLU A 9 -1.30 -21.44 -17.51
C GLU A 9 -1.78 -22.80 -17.01
N VAL A 10 -1.06 -23.43 -16.09
CA VAL A 10 -1.47 -24.67 -15.43
C VAL A 10 -2.78 -24.48 -14.67
N VAL A 11 -2.89 -23.40 -13.87
CA VAL A 11 -4.12 -23.09 -13.13
C VAL A 11 -5.31 -22.88 -14.07
N VAL A 12 -5.16 -22.08 -15.13
CA VAL A 12 -6.24 -21.84 -16.09
C VAL A 12 -6.64 -23.13 -16.83
N ARG A 13 -5.68 -23.99 -17.20
CA ARG A 13 -5.96 -25.29 -17.84
C ARG A 13 -6.66 -26.24 -16.88
N SER A 14 -6.24 -26.30 -15.61
CA SER A 14 -6.89 -27.13 -14.59
C SER A 14 -8.33 -26.72 -14.36
N LEU A 15 -8.60 -25.43 -14.24
CA LEU A 15 -9.96 -24.89 -14.09
C LEU A 15 -10.85 -25.23 -15.31
N ARG A 16 -10.30 -25.24 -16.52
CA ARG A 16 -11.02 -25.64 -17.73
C ARG A 16 -11.25 -27.15 -17.82
N ALA A 17 -10.28 -27.96 -17.40
CA ALA A 17 -10.43 -29.40 -17.36
C ALA A 17 -11.53 -29.86 -16.41
N GLU A 18 -11.57 -29.26 -15.21
CA GLU A 18 -12.63 -29.52 -14.24
C GLU A 18 -14.01 -29.07 -14.75
N ALA A 19 -14.09 -27.99 -15.54
CA ALA A 19 -15.34 -27.52 -16.13
C ALA A 19 -15.87 -28.45 -17.25
N SER A 20 -15.00 -29.22 -17.91
CA SER A 20 -15.40 -30.15 -19.00
C SER A 20 -15.98 -31.46 -18.50
N ASP A 21 -15.75 -31.82 -17.25
CA ASP A 21 -16.09 -33.14 -16.68
C ASP A 21 -17.44 -33.19 -15.93
N THR A 22 -18.09 -32.03 -15.79
CA THR A 22 -19.40 -31.92 -15.13
C THR A 22 -20.37 -31.13 -16.00
N ASP A 23 -21.64 -31.49 -16.01
CA ASP A 23 -22.79 -30.84 -16.68
C ASP A 23 -23.03 -29.38 -16.24
N ASP A 24 -21.97 -28.69 -15.81
CA ASP A 24 -22.03 -27.34 -15.26
C ASP A 24 -21.43 -26.27 -16.20
N GLN A 25 -22.17 -26.00 -17.29
CA GLN A 25 -21.91 -24.86 -18.20
C GLN A 25 -21.97 -23.48 -17.50
N ARG A 26 -22.15 -23.46 -16.17
CA ARG A 26 -22.26 -22.23 -15.34
C ARG A 26 -20.97 -21.86 -14.62
N ARG A 27 -19.93 -22.69 -14.65
CA ARG A 27 -18.64 -22.33 -14.03
C ARG A 27 -17.96 -21.21 -14.81
N GLN A 28 -17.98 -20.04 -14.23
CA GLN A 28 -17.28 -18.89 -14.80
C GLN A 28 -15.92 -18.75 -14.13
N HIS A 29 -14.87 -18.67 -14.93
CA HIS A 29 -13.52 -18.59 -14.41
C HIS A 29 -13.15 -17.14 -14.09
N PHE A 30 -12.64 -16.96 -12.89
CA PHE A 30 -12.15 -15.68 -12.38
C PHE A 30 -10.77 -15.91 -11.76
N LEU A 31 -9.76 -15.18 -12.24
CA LEU A 31 -8.37 -15.35 -11.82
C LEU A 31 -7.85 -14.08 -11.15
N VAL A 32 -7.28 -14.24 -9.95
CA VAL A 32 -6.61 -13.16 -9.20
C VAL A 32 -5.10 -13.30 -9.34
N LEU A 33 -4.43 -12.24 -9.74
CA LEU A 33 -2.98 -12.13 -9.85
C LEU A 33 -2.45 -11.18 -8.77
N GLY A 34 -1.74 -11.72 -7.81
CA GLY A 34 -1.39 -11.05 -6.56
C GLY A 34 0.00 -10.41 -6.50
N SER A 35 0.60 -9.96 -7.60
CA SER A 35 1.92 -9.31 -7.51
C SER A 35 2.19 -8.36 -8.66
N PHE A 36 2.78 -7.20 -8.34
CA PHE A 36 3.26 -6.20 -9.31
C PHE A 36 4.05 -6.82 -10.50
N GLY A 37 4.85 -7.85 -10.23
CA GLY A 37 5.69 -8.50 -11.25
C GLY A 37 4.92 -9.29 -12.32
N TYR A 38 3.65 -9.63 -12.10
CA TYR A 38 2.88 -10.47 -13.03
C TYR A 38 2.15 -9.70 -14.15
N MET A 39 2.27 -8.37 -14.20
CA MET A 39 1.55 -7.50 -15.12
C MET A 39 1.64 -7.95 -16.59
N ASN A 40 2.84 -8.13 -17.12
CA ASN A 40 3.04 -8.44 -18.53
C ASN A 40 2.59 -9.86 -18.89
N ASP A 41 2.81 -10.83 -18.01
CA ASP A 41 2.42 -12.22 -18.24
C ASP A 41 0.91 -12.39 -18.04
N GLY A 42 0.31 -11.69 -17.08
CA GLY A 42 -1.14 -11.61 -16.91
C GLY A 42 -1.85 -11.06 -18.15
N LEU A 43 -1.34 -9.98 -18.75
CA LEU A 43 -1.89 -9.43 -19.99
C LEU A 43 -1.79 -10.40 -21.19
N LYS A 44 -0.69 -11.18 -21.29
CA LYS A 44 -0.57 -12.21 -22.33
C LYS A 44 -1.61 -13.32 -22.14
N LEU A 45 -1.82 -13.74 -20.88
CA LEU A 45 -2.84 -14.73 -20.53
C LEU A 45 -4.26 -14.23 -20.79
N ALA A 46 -4.57 -13.00 -20.43
CA ALA A 46 -5.88 -12.41 -20.69
C ALA A 46 -6.23 -12.42 -22.18
N ARG A 47 -5.25 -12.10 -23.03
CA ARG A 47 -5.43 -12.21 -24.51
C ARG A 47 -5.59 -13.62 -25.00
N ALA A 48 -4.91 -14.59 -24.39
CA ALA A 48 -5.00 -16.01 -24.77
C ALA A 48 -6.30 -16.67 -24.27
N HIS A 49 -6.94 -16.09 -23.23
CA HIS A 49 -8.12 -16.63 -22.57
C HIS A 49 -9.19 -15.54 -22.38
N PRO A 50 -9.84 -15.07 -23.47
CA PRO A 50 -10.80 -13.97 -23.41
C PRO A 50 -12.07 -14.29 -22.61
N ASP A 51 -12.37 -15.54 -22.39
CA ASP A 51 -13.48 -16.06 -21.58
C ASP A 51 -13.22 -16.01 -20.06
N VAL A 52 -11.96 -15.85 -19.65
CA VAL A 52 -11.56 -15.76 -18.23
C VAL A 52 -11.49 -14.30 -17.82
N ALA A 53 -12.21 -13.91 -16.76
CA ALA A 53 -12.00 -12.62 -16.12
C ALA A 53 -10.76 -12.68 -15.23
N MET A 54 -9.89 -11.70 -15.38
CA MET A 54 -8.66 -11.60 -14.60
C MET A 54 -8.58 -10.26 -13.90
N ILE A 55 -8.12 -10.25 -12.66
CA ILE A 55 -7.80 -9.03 -11.93
C ILE A 55 -6.38 -9.11 -11.38
N HIS A 56 -5.70 -7.99 -11.35
CA HIS A 56 -4.29 -7.90 -11.01
C HIS A 56 -4.03 -6.79 -9.99
N ALA A 57 -3.38 -7.15 -8.87
CA ALA A 57 -2.97 -6.20 -7.86
C ALA A 57 -1.83 -5.30 -8.36
N SER A 58 -1.88 -4.00 -8.06
CA SER A 58 -0.85 -3.01 -8.39
C SER A 58 -0.54 -2.91 -9.89
N GLY A 59 -1.56 -3.17 -10.73
CA GLY A 59 -1.43 -3.08 -12.18
C GLY A 59 -1.69 -1.65 -12.70
N PHE A 60 -1.34 -1.42 -13.98
CA PHE A 60 -1.51 -0.12 -14.64
C PHE A 60 -1.96 -0.22 -16.12
N ARG A 61 -2.39 -1.39 -16.55
CA ARG A 61 -2.93 -1.65 -17.88
C ARG A 61 -4.11 -2.59 -17.78
N GLN A 62 -5.18 -2.28 -18.47
CA GLN A 62 -6.42 -3.04 -18.54
C GLN A 62 -6.68 -3.55 -19.97
N THR A 63 -7.48 -4.61 -20.09
CA THR A 63 -8.11 -5.08 -21.33
C THR A 63 -9.56 -5.44 -21.01
N ASP A 64 -10.36 -5.83 -22.01
CA ASP A 64 -11.77 -6.12 -21.77
C ASP A 64 -12.03 -7.19 -20.70
N ASN A 65 -11.10 -8.14 -20.52
CA ASN A 65 -11.18 -9.21 -19.53
C ASN A 65 -10.11 -9.14 -18.44
N PHE A 66 -9.40 -8.00 -18.31
CA PHE A 66 -8.32 -7.81 -17.35
C PHE A 66 -8.46 -6.49 -16.61
N SER A 67 -8.82 -6.57 -15.35
CA SER A 67 -8.88 -5.42 -14.42
C SER A 67 -7.59 -5.27 -13.63
N THR A 68 -7.37 -4.09 -13.10
CA THR A 68 -6.33 -3.80 -12.10
C THR A 68 -6.95 -3.23 -10.83
N PHE A 69 -6.28 -3.42 -9.69
CA PHE A 69 -6.72 -2.84 -8.44
C PHE A 69 -5.53 -2.43 -7.56
N THR A 70 -5.71 -1.33 -6.85
CA THR A 70 -4.73 -0.76 -5.91
C THR A 70 -5.46 -0.10 -4.77
N ALA A 71 -4.91 -0.15 -3.56
CA ALA A 71 -5.39 0.64 -2.44
C ALA A 71 -4.65 1.97 -2.33
N ARG A 72 -5.36 3.00 -1.88
CA ARG A 72 -4.79 4.29 -1.49
C ARG A 72 -4.22 4.19 -0.07
N ASN A 73 -3.33 3.23 0.18
CA ASN A 73 -2.72 3.01 1.48
C ASN A 73 -2.05 4.28 2.03
N TYR A 74 -1.59 5.15 1.12
CA TYR A 74 -1.03 6.45 1.46
C TYR A 74 -2.00 7.33 2.28
N GLU A 75 -3.33 7.17 2.15
CA GLU A 75 -4.31 7.89 2.99
C GLU A 75 -4.24 7.40 4.45
N GLY A 76 -4.19 6.09 4.66
CA GLY A 76 -4.02 5.47 5.98
C GLY A 76 -2.66 5.80 6.59
N PHE A 77 -1.60 5.71 5.79
CA PHE A 77 -0.25 6.07 6.23
C PHE A 77 -0.09 7.56 6.55
N TYR A 78 -0.82 8.44 5.86
CA TYR A 78 -0.89 9.86 6.24
C TYR A 78 -1.43 10.03 7.65
N LEU A 79 -2.52 9.33 8.00
CA LEU A 79 -3.07 9.36 9.36
C LEU A 79 -2.07 8.81 10.40
N GLY A 80 -1.41 7.70 10.08
CA GLY A 80 -0.31 7.15 10.88
C GLY A 80 0.86 8.13 11.03
N GLY A 81 1.18 8.87 9.96
CA GLY A 81 2.21 9.91 9.97
C GLY A 81 1.86 11.10 10.87
N LEU A 82 0.59 11.53 10.91
CA LEU A 82 0.12 12.53 11.87
C LEU A 82 0.33 12.03 13.31
N ALA A 83 -0.06 10.79 13.60
CA ALA A 83 0.13 10.18 14.92
C ALA A 83 1.63 10.11 15.28
N ALA A 84 2.48 9.64 14.36
CA ALA A 84 3.92 9.55 14.55
C ALA A 84 4.56 10.93 14.85
N GLY A 85 4.16 11.96 14.11
CA GLY A 85 4.62 13.33 14.33
C GLY A 85 4.24 13.88 15.70
N MET A 86 3.07 13.47 16.25
CA MET A 86 2.58 13.89 17.56
C MET A 86 3.24 13.15 18.72
N ILE A 87 3.70 11.89 18.51
CA ILE A 87 4.15 11.04 19.63
C ILE A 87 5.68 10.92 19.70
N THR A 88 6.40 11.14 18.59
CA THR A 88 7.86 11.04 18.57
C THR A 88 8.52 11.99 19.58
N LYS A 89 9.49 11.47 20.30
CA LYS A 89 10.33 12.23 21.25
C LYS A 89 11.73 12.48 20.69
N SER A 90 12.19 11.57 19.84
CA SER A 90 13.52 11.64 19.20
C SER A 90 13.56 12.53 17.96
N ASN A 91 12.40 12.90 17.42
CA ASN A 91 12.24 13.53 16.11
C ASN A 91 12.84 12.68 14.95
N THR A 92 12.90 11.36 15.11
CA THR A 92 13.40 10.45 14.09
C THR A 92 12.39 9.33 13.83
N ILE A 93 11.88 9.28 12.61
CA ILE A 93 10.93 8.27 12.15
C ILE A 93 11.67 7.32 11.21
N GLY A 94 11.53 6.02 11.44
CA GLY A 94 12.18 4.98 10.65
C GLY A 94 11.18 4.21 9.80
N LEU A 95 11.44 4.06 8.50
CA LEU A 95 10.59 3.33 7.57
C LEU A 95 11.35 2.11 7.04
N VAL A 96 10.78 0.92 7.23
CA VAL A 96 11.25 -0.32 6.59
C VAL A 96 10.41 -0.55 5.34
N GLY A 97 10.99 -0.37 4.15
CA GLY A 97 10.31 -0.48 2.87
C GLY A 97 10.65 -1.79 2.15
N ALA A 98 9.64 -2.49 1.60
CA ALA A 98 9.84 -3.72 0.86
C ALA A 98 10.65 -3.48 -0.42
N PHE A 99 10.13 -2.70 -1.35
CA PHE A 99 10.79 -2.34 -2.60
C PHE A 99 10.63 -0.85 -2.90
N ALA A 100 11.65 -0.27 -3.53
CA ALA A 100 11.62 1.12 -4.00
C ALA A 100 10.78 1.24 -5.31
N ILE A 101 9.48 0.93 -5.25
CA ILE A 101 8.52 1.05 -6.35
C ILE A 101 7.61 2.27 -6.17
N PRO A 102 6.97 2.78 -7.25
CA PRO A 102 6.15 3.99 -7.17
C PRO A 102 5.09 3.98 -6.08
N GLU A 103 4.41 2.85 -5.89
CA GLU A 103 3.37 2.66 -4.87
C GLU A 103 3.91 2.93 -3.46
N ILE A 104 5.04 2.31 -3.08
CA ILE A 104 5.63 2.50 -1.75
C ILE A 104 6.28 3.89 -1.60
N PHE A 105 6.79 4.49 -2.68
CA PHE A 105 7.24 5.88 -2.63
C PHE A 105 6.11 6.86 -2.31
N VAL A 106 4.89 6.59 -2.79
CA VAL A 106 3.71 7.40 -2.46
C VAL A 106 3.44 7.33 -0.96
N ASP A 107 3.52 6.13 -0.36
CA ASP A 107 3.34 5.95 1.09
C ASP A 107 4.41 6.70 1.90
N VAL A 108 5.68 6.57 1.51
CA VAL A 108 6.81 7.30 2.14
C VAL A 108 6.58 8.82 2.09
N ASN A 109 6.13 9.34 0.95
CA ASN A 109 5.86 10.76 0.79
C ASN A 109 4.67 11.20 1.66
N ALA A 110 3.60 10.43 1.73
CA ALA A 110 2.43 10.71 2.56
C ALA A 110 2.79 10.77 4.06
N ILE A 111 3.57 9.78 4.53
CA ILE A 111 4.09 9.76 5.90
C ILE A 111 4.94 11.01 6.16
N THR A 112 5.85 11.33 5.26
CA THR A 112 6.78 12.45 5.41
C THR A 112 6.02 13.78 5.49
N LEU A 113 5.05 14.00 4.60
CA LEU A 113 4.20 15.20 4.62
C LEU A 113 3.41 15.31 5.93
N ALA A 114 2.81 14.22 6.38
CA ALA A 114 2.04 14.18 7.62
C ALA A 114 2.91 14.45 8.86
N VAL A 115 4.08 13.79 8.94
CA VAL A 115 5.05 14.00 10.01
C VAL A 115 5.50 15.47 10.05
N HIS A 116 5.89 16.04 8.91
CA HIS A 116 6.37 17.42 8.85
C HIS A 116 5.27 18.46 9.10
N LYS A 117 4.01 18.13 8.77
CA LYS A 117 2.86 18.99 9.12
C LYS A 117 2.69 19.17 10.63
N ILE A 118 3.02 18.14 11.40
CA ILE A 118 2.93 18.14 12.87
C ILE A 118 4.25 18.57 13.50
N ASN A 119 5.35 18.03 13.01
CA ASN A 119 6.69 18.22 13.56
C ASN A 119 7.71 18.51 12.43
N PRO A 120 7.86 19.77 12.02
CA PRO A 120 8.77 20.13 10.93
C PRO A 120 10.26 19.83 11.21
N LYS A 121 10.62 19.53 12.47
CA LYS A 121 11.99 19.18 12.85
C LYS A 121 12.29 17.70 12.75
N ALA A 122 11.26 16.87 12.57
CA ALA A 122 11.45 15.42 12.48
C ALA A 122 12.17 15.04 11.18
N SER A 123 13.03 14.03 11.27
CA SER A 123 13.65 13.39 10.12
C SER A 123 12.96 12.05 9.83
N VAL A 124 12.79 11.75 8.55
CA VAL A 124 12.24 10.46 8.07
C VAL A 124 13.35 9.72 7.35
N LYS A 125 13.68 8.51 7.83
CA LYS A 125 14.74 7.64 7.29
C LYS A 125 14.12 6.38 6.73
N VAL A 126 14.58 5.91 5.57
CA VAL A 126 14.08 4.71 4.91
C VAL A 126 15.21 3.70 4.73
N ILE A 127 14.95 2.43 5.08
CA ILE A 127 15.79 1.29 4.69
C ILE A 127 14.97 0.38 3.79
N TRP A 128 15.49 0.13 2.58
CA TRP A 128 14.88 -0.76 1.60
C TRP A 128 15.45 -2.17 1.75
N VAL A 129 14.58 -3.15 2.06
CA VAL A 129 15.01 -4.55 2.24
C VAL A 129 15.06 -5.33 0.93
N ASN A 130 14.47 -4.80 -0.15
CA ASN A 130 14.43 -5.38 -1.49
C ASN A 130 13.84 -6.81 -1.52
N THR A 131 12.83 -7.05 -0.70
CA THR A 131 12.06 -8.29 -0.64
C THR A 131 10.68 -8.04 -0.06
N TRP A 132 9.70 -8.88 -0.40
CA TRP A 132 8.37 -8.88 0.22
C TRP A 132 8.34 -9.69 1.51
N PHE A 133 9.22 -10.69 1.63
CA PHE A 133 9.24 -11.63 2.75
C PHE A 133 10.68 -12.04 3.05
N ASP A 134 11.28 -11.45 4.08
CA ASP A 134 12.59 -11.84 4.61
C ASP A 134 12.69 -11.39 6.10
N PRO A 135 12.14 -12.20 7.03
CA PRO A 135 12.11 -11.85 8.44
C PRO A 135 13.46 -11.41 9.03
N PRO A 136 14.60 -12.05 8.73
CA PRO A 136 15.91 -11.59 9.19
C PRO A 136 16.28 -10.18 8.73
N LYS A 137 16.13 -9.87 7.42
CA LYS A 137 16.44 -8.54 6.88
C LYS A 137 15.51 -7.46 7.41
N GLU A 138 14.21 -7.76 7.55
CA GLU A 138 13.23 -6.84 8.13
C GLU A 138 13.61 -6.47 9.57
N GLN A 139 14.00 -7.46 10.39
CA GLN A 139 14.47 -7.22 11.76
C GLN A 139 15.77 -6.42 11.80
N GLU A 140 16.73 -6.72 10.91
CA GLU A 140 17.98 -5.97 10.81
C GLU A 140 17.73 -4.51 10.45
N ALA A 141 16.90 -4.24 9.45
CA ALA A 141 16.51 -2.89 9.05
C ALA A 141 15.84 -2.13 10.20
N ALA A 142 14.91 -2.77 10.91
CA ALA A 142 14.24 -2.17 12.07
C ALA A 142 15.24 -1.81 13.18
N ARG A 143 16.15 -2.73 13.54
CA ARG A 143 17.19 -2.46 14.54
C ARG A 143 18.15 -1.37 14.11
N ALA A 144 18.52 -1.32 12.82
CA ALA A 144 19.37 -0.27 12.29
C ALA A 144 18.74 1.11 12.38
N LEU A 145 17.44 1.22 12.06
CA LEU A 145 16.68 2.49 12.21
C LEU A 145 16.60 2.93 13.67
N ILE A 146 16.31 2.01 14.59
CA ILE A 146 16.29 2.30 16.03
C ILE A 146 17.66 2.76 16.52
N SER A 147 18.73 2.10 16.08
CA SER A 147 20.11 2.50 16.45
C SER A 147 20.49 3.89 15.93
N GLN A 148 19.82 4.33 14.86
CA GLN A 148 19.93 5.68 14.31
C GLN A 148 19.00 6.69 14.97
N GLY A 149 18.33 6.31 16.06
CA GLY A 149 17.50 7.18 16.88
C GLY A 149 16.01 7.14 16.58
N ALA A 150 15.51 6.25 15.69
CA ALA A 150 14.09 6.16 15.44
C ALA A 150 13.33 5.62 16.66
N ASP A 151 12.31 6.34 17.12
CA ASP A 151 11.40 5.95 18.19
C ASP A 151 9.97 5.65 17.70
N VAL A 152 9.70 5.90 16.41
CA VAL A 152 8.52 5.43 15.70
C VAL A 152 8.96 4.78 14.39
N LEU A 153 8.48 3.56 14.15
CA LEU A 153 8.73 2.81 12.92
C LEU A 153 7.47 2.76 12.03
N PHE A 154 7.69 2.53 10.75
CA PHE A 154 6.68 2.09 9.78
C PHE A 154 7.15 0.84 9.08
N SER A 155 6.25 -0.13 8.92
CA SER A 155 6.45 -1.32 8.09
C SER A 155 5.64 -1.12 6.81
N LEU A 156 6.32 -1.02 5.66
CA LEU A 156 5.72 -0.71 4.37
C LEU A 156 5.74 -1.95 3.47
N ASN A 157 4.60 -2.66 3.42
CA ASN A 157 4.38 -3.85 2.59
C ASN A 157 5.34 -5.02 2.88
N GLN A 158 5.74 -5.22 4.13
CA GLN A 158 6.30 -6.49 4.59
C GLN A 158 5.18 -7.44 4.98
N ASP A 159 5.32 -8.71 4.57
CA ASP A 159 4.31 -9.76 4.80
C ASP A 159 4.55 -10.54 6.10
N THR A 160 5.32 -9.98 7.04
CA THR A 160 5.68 -10.61 8.31
C THR A 160 5.48 -9.66 9.50
N PRO A 161 5.29 -10.19 10.73
CA PRO A 161 5.27 -9.36 11.93
C PRO A 161 6.68 -8.98 12.45
N SER A 162 7.74 -9.18 11.66
CA SER A 162 9.13 -9.07 12.12
C SER A 162 9.49 -7.68 12.62
N VAL A 163 9.07 -6.64 11.90
CA VAL A 163 9.31 -5.23 12.31
C VAL A 163 8.53 -4.90 13.58
N VAL A 164 7.27 -5.40 13.70
CA VAL A 164 6.41 -5.23 14.89
C VAL A 164 7.06 -5.89 16.10
N ASN A 165 7.57 -7.12 15.97
CA ASN A 165 8.23 -7.83 17.05
C ASN A 165 9.51 -7.09 17.54
N VAL A 166 10.27 -6.47 16.61
CA VAL A 166 11.41 -5.65 17.00
C VAL A 166 10.98 -4.39 17.72
N ALA A 167 9.95 -3.70 17.24
CA ALA A 167 9.40 -2.51 17.89
C ALA A 167 8.95 -2.81 19.31
N GLU A 168 8.21 -3.92 19.52
CA GLU A 168 7.75 -4.37 20.84
C GLU A 168 8.93 -4.67 21.78
N ALA A 169 9.94 -5.42 21.31
CA ALA A 169 11.12 -5.76 22.09
C ALA A 169 11.99 -4.53 22.43
N LYS A 170 11.92 -3.46 21.65
CA LYS A 170 12.69 -2.24 21.80
C LYS A 170 11.89 -1.08 22.42
N HIS A 171 10.61 -1.30 22.72
CA HIS A 171 9.70 -0.30 23.30
C HIS A 171 9.62 0.99 22.47
N VAL A 172 9.58 0.86 21.14
CA VAL A 172 9.33 1.94 20.20
C VAL A 172 7.97 1.74 19.53
N HIS A 173 7.34 2.81 19.05
CA HIS A 173 6.08 2.70 18.35
C HIS A 173 6.22 2.20 16.92
N ILE A 174 5.14 1.60 16.38
CA ILE A 174 5.09 1.16 14.99
C ILE A 174 3.71 1.36 14.37
N VAL A 175 3.68 1.82 13.12
CA VAL A 175 2.53 1.72 12.22
C VAL A 175 2.84 0.61 11.20
N ASN A 176 1.99 -0.42 11.17
CA ASN A 176 2.16 -1.52 10.24
C ASN A 176 1.09 -1.50 9.13
N THR A 177 1.24 -2.41 8.15
CA THR A 177 0.37 -2.51 6.97
C THR A 177 -0.30 -3.89 6.85
N ASN A 178 -1.29 -3.98 5.95
CA ASN A 178 -2.03 -5.14 5.46
C ASN A 178 -2.99 -5.79 6.48
N SER A 179 -2.63 -5.88 7.75
CA SER A 179 -3.48 -6.51 8.77
C SER A 179 -3.27 -5.90 10.15
N ASP A 180 -4.24 -6.09 11.05
CA ASP A 180 -4.08 -5.75 12.47
C ASP A 180 -3.03 -6.65 13.11
N MET A 181 -1.88 -6.06 13.44
CA MET A 181 -0.76 -6.76 14.08
C MET A 181 -0.64 -6.47 15.59
N SER A 182 -1.65 -5.87 16.22
CA SER A 182 -1.64 -5.53 17.65
C SER A 182 -1.33 -6.72 18.57
N LYS A 183 -1.70 -7.95 18.17
CA LYS A 183 -1.35 -9.17 18.91
C LYS A 183 0.16 -9.47 18.98
N TYR A 184 0.95 -8.94 18.02
CA TYR A 184 2.40 -9.14 17.98
C TYR A 184 3.18 -8.01 18.65
N GLY A 185 2.55 -6.85 18.83
CA GLY A 185 3.12 -5.67 19.47
C GLY A 185 2.10 -4.89 20.29
N PRO A 186 1.53 -5.52 21.36
CA PRO A 186 0.39 -4.94 22.08
C PRO A 186 0.67 -3.60 22.76
N LYS A 187 1.96 -3.25 22.96
CA LYS A 187 2.39 -1.97 23.54
C LYS A 187 3.02 -1.04 22.52
N SER A 188 3.42 -1.56 21.37
CA SER A 188 4.17 -0.82 20.36
C SER A 188 3.34 -0.42 19.16
N VAL A 189 2.28 -1.18 18.82
CA VAL A 189 1.44 -0.81 17.68
C VAL A 189 0.76 0.53 17.96
N LEU A 190 1.14 1.54 17.18
CA LEU A 190 0.53 2.86 17.19
C LEU A 190 -0.76 2.88 16.38
N ALA A 191 -0.75 2.18 15.24
CA ALA A 191 -1.90 1.89 14.40
C ALA A 191 -1.56 0.81 13.37
N SER A 192 -2.59 0.19 12.80
CA SER A 192 -2.47 -0.73 11.66
C SER A 192 -3.27 -0.18 10.47
N VAL A 193 -2.61 0.02 9.32
CA VAL A 193 -3.27 0.32 8.05
C VAL A 193 -3.67 -1.01 7.41
N THR A 194 -4.95 -1.22 7.16
CA THR A 194 -5.47 -2.49 6.67
C THR A 194 -6.31 -2.31 5.42
N ASP A 195 -6.37 -3.36 4.59
CA ASP A 195 -7.14 -3.38 3.36
C ASP A 195 -8.33 -4.34 3.48
N ASP A 196 -9.51 -3.87 3.06
CA ASP A 196 -10.70 -4.70 2.87
C ASP A 196 -11.08 -4.72 1.38
N TRP A 197 -10.76 -5.81 0.73
CA TRP A 197 -11.03 -6.05 -0.68
C TRP A 197 -12.39 -6.70 -0.94
N SER A 198 -13.16 -7.04 0.07
CA SER A 198 -14.38 -7.84 -0.04
C SER A 198 -15.42 -7.19 -0.96
N GLY A 199 -15.65 -5.89 -0.81
CA GLY A 199 -16.59 -5.15 -1.66
C GLY A 199 -16.22 -5.18 -3.14
N MET A 200 -14.97 -4.94 -3.45
CA MET A 200 -14.44 -4.97 -4.82
C MET A 200 -14.53 -6.39 -5.42
N PHE A 201 -14.10 -7.42 -4.71
CA PHE A 201 -14.18 -8.80 -5.20
C PHE A 201 -15.63 -9.23 -5.45
N VAL A 202 -16.55 -8.94 -4.53
CA VAL A 202 -17.97 -9.26 -4.70
C VAL A 202 -18.56 -8.57 -5.93
N ALA A 203 -18.22 -7.30 -6.15
CA ALA A 203 -18.68 -6.55 -7.33
C ALA A 203 -18.14 -7.15 -8.63
N GLN A 204 -16.83 -7.39 -8.73
CA GLN A 204 -16.17 -7.92 -9.93
C GLN A 204 -16.64 -9.34 -10.29
N VAL A 205 -16.81 -10.20 -9.28
CA VAL A 205 -17.37 -11.57 -9.48
C VAL A 205 -18.83 -11.46 -9.90
N GLY A 206 -19.62 -10.59 -9.28
CA GLY A 206 -21.02 -10.36 -9.67
C GLY A 206 -21.15 -9.87 -11.11
N GLU A 207 -20.29 -8.95 -11.57
CA GLU A 207 -20.25 -8.51 -12.98
C GLU A 207 -19.93 -9.68 -13.92
N LYS A 208 -18.98 -10.53 -13.56
CA LYS A 208 -18.62 -11.71 -14.36
C LYS A 208 -19.79 -12.68 -14.47
N LEU A 209 -20.44 -13.03 -13.35
CA LEU A 209 -21.59 -13.93 -13.32
C LEU A 209 -22.77 -13.41 -14.15
N ASN A 210 -22.94 -12.11 -14.26
CA ASN A 210 -23.98 -11.44 -15.03
C ASN A 210 -23.57 -11.16 -16.49
N GLY A 211 -22.41 -11.60 -16.95
CA GLY A 211 -21.88 -11.35 -18.29
C GLY A 211 -21.58 -9.87 -18.58
N LYS A 212 -21.37 -9.05 -17.54
CA LYS A 212 -21.12 -7.60 -17.61
C LYS A 212 -19.68 -7.22 -17.27
N PHE A 213 -18.83 -8.19 -16.92
CA PHE A 213 -17.45 -7.91 -16.58
C PHE A 213 -16.75 -7.18 -17.72
N LYS A 214 -16.15 -6.06 -17.39
CA LYS A 214 -15.29 -5.28 -18.27
C LYS A 214 -14.08 -4.83 -17.47
N GLY A 215 -12.90 -5.02 -18.05
CA GLY A 215 -11.67 -4.61 -17.38
C GLY A 215 -11.66 -3.12 -17.02
N ALA A 216 -11.40 -2.85 -15.77
CA ALA A 216 -11.37 -1.54 -15.16
C ALA A 216 -10.17 -1.37 -14.25
N ASP A 217 -9.87 -0.14 -13.88
CA ASP A 217 -8.87 0.19 -12.88
C ASP A 217 -9.58 0.62 -11.59
N PHE A 218 -9.37 -0.14 -10.52
CA PHE A 218 -9.98 0.14 -9.22
C PHE A 218 -8.95 0.72 -8.26
N HIS A 219 -9.26 1.86 -7.68
CA HIS A 219 -8.47 2.52 -6.65
C HIS A 219 -9.35 2.74 -5.42
N GLY A 220 -9.26 1.84 -4.45
CA GLY A 220 -9.98 1.96 -3.19
C GLY A 220 -9.23 2.77 -2.15
N GLY A 221 -9.93 3.40 -1.20
CA GLY A 221 -9.33 4.22 -0.16
C GLY A 221 -10.13 4.26 1.12
N LEU A 222 -9.91 5.28 1.94
CA LEU A 222 -10.67 5.49 3.19
C LEU A 222 -12.15 5.74 2.94
N ALA A 223 -12.50 6.42 1.84
CA ALA A 223 -13.88 6.84 1.56
C ALA A 223 -14.82 5.68 1.26
N ASP A 224 -14.34 4.63 0.59
CA ASP A 224 -15.11 3.44 0.24
C ASP A 224 -14.88 2.26 1.20
N GLY A 225 -14.02 2.43 2.20
CA GLY A 225 -13.71 1.42 3.20
C GLY A 225 -12.72 0.35 2.75
N THR A 226 -12.12 0.47 1.57
CA THR A 226 -11.03 -0.42 1.13
C THR A 226 -9.81 -0.25 2.03
N VAL A 227 -9.45 0.98 2.38
CA VAL A 227 -8.40 1.28 3.37
C VAL A 227 -9.04 1.60 4.70
N ASN A 228 -8.52 1.01 5.77
CA ASN A 228 -8.93 1.27 7.14
C ASN A 228 -7.70 1.46 8.03
N VAL A 229 -7.83 2.27 9.09
CA VAL A 229 -6.80 2.41 10.11
C VAL A 229 -7.37 1.98 11.44
N VAL A 230 -6.82 0.92 11.98
CA VAL A 230 -7.34 0.25 13.18
C VAL A 230 -6.26 0.14 14.26
N ALA A 231 -6.62 -0.41 15.41
CA ALA A 231 -5.71 -0.68 16.53
C ALA A 231 -4.92 0.56 17.00
N TRP A 232 -5.59 1.72 17.07
CA TRP A 232 -4.99 2.92 17.59
C TRP A 232 -4.50 2.74 19.03
N SER A 233 -3.25 3.14 19.30
CA SER A 233 -2.64 3.06 20.62
C SER A 233 -3.35 3.95 21.65
N SER A 234 -3.47 3.44 22.88
CA SER A 234 -3.91 4.23 24.04
C SER A 234 -2.90 5.29 24.49
N ASP A 235 -1.70 5.28 23.96
CA ASP A 235 -0.68 6.31 24.24
C ASP A 235 -1.02 7.65 23.55
N LEU A 236 -1.94 7.63 22.59
CA LEU A 236 -2.50 8.84 21.99
C LEU A 236 -3.50 9.49 22.95
N SER A 237 -3.31 10.78 23.25
CA SER A 237 -4.27 11.54 24.03
C SER A 237 -5.60 11.72 23.28
N ALA A 238 -6.66 12.04 24.01
CA ALA A 238 -7.96 12.34 23.41
C ALA A 238 -7.91 13.47 22.38
N ASP A 239 -7.10 14.51 22.60
CA ASP A 239 -6.89 15.61 21.65
C ASP A 239 -6.18 15.13 20.36
N GLN A 240 -5.16 14.28 20.50
CA GLN A 240 -4.47 13.69 19.35
C GLN A 240 -5.39 12.80 18.54
N THR A 241 -6.15 11.93 19.19
CA THR A 241 -7.14 11.07 18.55
C THR A 241 -8.23 11.88 17.82
N ALA A 242 -8.72 12.95 18.45
CA ALA A 242 -9.70 13.84 17.82
C ALA A 242 -9.14 14.54 16.57
N LYS A 243 -7.88 14.98 16.58
CA LYS A 243 -7.21 15.60 15.42
C LYS A 243 -7.06 14.59 14.27
N ILE A 244 -6.69 13.34 14.57
CA ILE A 244 -6.58 12.27 13.58
C ILE A 244 -7.96 11.97 12.97
N GLY A 245 -9.01 11.82 13.80
CA GLY A 245 -10.37 11.57 13.35
C GLY A 245 -10.92 12.70 12.47
N ALA A 246 -10.61 13.95 12.78
CA ALA A 246 -10.98 15.08 11.93
C ALA A 246 -10.25 15.06 10.57
N ALA A 247 -8.97 14.67 10.55
CA ALA A 247 -8.21 14.50 9.32
C ALA A 247 -8.79 13.37 8.47
N GLU A 248 -9.11 12.22 9.08
CA GLU A 248 -9.76 11.10 8.41
C GLU A 248 -11.11 11.51 7.79
N ALA A 249 -11.96 12.20 8.54
CA ALA A 249 -13.26 12.66 8.05
C ALA A 249 -13.12 13.64 6.86
N ASN A 250 -12.10 14.50 6.86
CA ASN A 250 -11.82 15.40 5.77
C ASN A 250 -11.33 14.64 4.51
N LEU A 251 -10.47 13.64 4.67
CA LEU A 251 -10.04 12.77 3.55
C LEU A 251 -11.22 11.99 2.98
N LYS A 252 -12.02 11.32 3.82
CA LYS A 252 -13.21 10.55 3.41
C LYS A 252 -14.24 11.40 2.65
N SER A 253 -14.41 12.65 3.04
CA SER A 253 -15.37 13.56 2.39
C SER A 253 -14.79 14.31 1.18
N GLY A 254 -13.52 14.14 0.84
CA GLY A 254 -12.84 14.87 -0.23
C GLY A 254 -12.60 16.36 0.06
N LYS A 255 -12.78 16.80 1.31
CA LYS A 255 -12.49 18.19 1.75
C LYS A 255 -11.00 18.46 1.87
N ALA A 256 -10.20 17.43 2.01
CA ALA A 256 -8.74 17.50 2.03
C ALA A 256 -8.15 16.36 1.19
N HIS A 257 -6.95 16.58 0.68
CA HIS A 257 -6.17 15.59 -0.06
C HIS A 257 -4.80 15.46 0.56
N VAL A 258 -4.23 14.23 0.57
CA VAL A 258 -2.90 13.97 1.14
C VAL A 258 -1.82 14.80 0.44
N PHE A 259 -1.90 14.88 -0.90
CA PHE A 259 -0.95 15.62 -1.73
C PHE A 259 -1.52 16.96 -2.19
N GLU A 260 -1.98 17.76 -1.25
CA GLU A 260 -2.43 19.12 -1.46
C GLU A 260 -1.26 20.09 -1.31
N GLY A 261 -1.11 21.01 -2.26
CA GLY A 261 -0.01 21.98 -2.31
C GLY A 261 -0.16 23.17 -1.35
N PRO A 262 0.93 23.89 -1.10
CA PRO A 262 2.20 23.75 -1.81
C PRO A 262 3.05 22.57 -1.30
N ILE A 263 3.61 21.79 -2.23
CA ILE A 263 4.57 20.72 -1.91
C ILE A 263 5.89 21.04 -2.62
N VAL A 264 6.94 21.16 -1.81
CA VAL A 264 8.32 21.41 -2.28
C VAL A 264 9.15 20.17 -1.99
N ASP A 265 9.93 19.70 -2.94
CA ASP A 265 10.80 18.55 -2.77
C ASP A 265 12.14 18.91 -2.09
N GLN A 266 12.97 17.88 -1.84
CA GLN A 266 14.28 18.03 -1.19
C GLN A 266 15.27 18.92 -1.96
N THR A 267 15.02 19.20 -3.25
CA THR A 267 15.85 20.08 -4.07
C THR A 267 15.37 21.54 -4.04
N GLY A 268 14.25 21.80 -3.34
CA GLY A 268 13.60 23.10 -3.31
C GLY A 268 12.66 23.35 -4.50
N ALA A 269 12.43 22.35 -5.36
CA ALA A 269 11.51 22.50 -6.49
C ALA A 269 10.05 22.31 -6.04
N GLU A 270 9.17 23.24 -6.44
CA GLU A 270 7.72 23.10 -6.24
C GLU A 270 7.16 21.98 -7.12
N ARG A 271 6.55 20.98 -6.51
CA ARG A 271 5.96 19.82 -7.16
C ARG A 271 4.44 19.91 -7.26
N VAL A 272 3.82 20.55 -6.30
CA VAL A 272 2.38 20.84 -6.28
C VAL A 272 2.21 22.29 -5.86
N ALA A 273 1.58 23.08 -6.70
CA ALA A 273 1.34 24.51 -6.44
C ALA A 273 0.28 24.69 -5.33
N SER A 274 0.31 25.85 -4.66
CA SER A 274 -0.70 26.20 -3.66
C SER A 274 -2.11 26.14 -4.26
N GLY A 275 -3.05 25.51 -3.54
CA GLY A 275 -4.44 25.32 -3.97
C GLY A 275 -4.65 24.23 -5.03
N ALA A 276 -3.59 23.52 -5.44
CA ALA A 276 -3.69 22.34 -6.29
C ALA A 276 -3.55 21.07 -5.46
N ALA A 277 -4.13 19.95 -5.94
CA ALA A 277 -3.93 18.63 -5.36
C ALA A 277 -3.55 17.60 -6.45
N LEU A 278 -2.72 16.63 -6.09
CA LEU A 278 -2.50 15.46 -6.93
C LEU A 278 -3.53 14.40 -6.56
N LEU A 279 -4.26 13.93 -7.55
CA LEU A 279 -5.15 12.79 -7.49
C LEU A 279 -4.48 11.57 -8.16
N ASP A 280 -5.07 10.39 -8.05
CA ASP A 280 -4.48 9.08 -8.41
C ASP A 280 -3.59 9.10 -9.67
N ALA A 281 -4.13 9.52 -10.81
CA ALA A 281 -3.37 9.55 -12.06
C ALA A 281 -2.12 10.45 -12.01
N GLY A 282 -2.18 11.55 -11.25
CA GLY A 282 -1.06 12.48 -11.05
C GLY A 282 -0.01 11.94 -10.06
N ILE A 283 -0.47 11.22 -9.05
CA ILE A 283 0.39 10.69 -7.97
C ILE A 283 1.37 9.66 -8.54
N PHE A 284 0.86 8.61 -9.19
CA PHE A 284 1.67 7.51 -9.69
C PHE A 284 2.58 7.91 -10.86
N VAL A 285 2.10 8.77 -11.78
CA VAL A 285 2.91 9.25 -12.93
C VAL A 285 4.07 10.14 -12.48
N LYS A 286 3.85 11.07 -11.55
CA LYS A 286 4.91 11.96 -11.06
C LYS A 286 5.94 11.20 -10.22
N THR A 287 5.52 10.23 -9.44
CA THR A 287 6.42 9.37 -8.65
C THR A 287 7.30 8.48 -9.55
N ALA A 288 6.75 7.96 -10.65
CA ALA A 288 7.51 7.18 -11.63
C ALA A 288 8.57 8.03 -12.36
N ARG A 289 8.26 9.29 -12.71
CA ARG A 289 9.20 10.19 -13.40
C ARG A 289 10.37 10.65 -12.52
N SER A 290 10.16 10.80 -11.21
CA SER A 290 11.24 11.16 -10.28
C SER A 290 12.33 10.08 -10.18
N ARG A 291 12.05 8.85 -10.65
CA ARG A 291 12.96 7.71 -10.67
C ARG A 291 13.89 7.69 -11.89
N SER A 292 13.45 8.23 -13.05
CA SER A 292 14.27 8.27 -14.27
C SER A 292 15.44 9.26 -14.17
N ASP A 293 15.36 10.23 -13.26
CA ASP A 293 16.33 11.34 -13.17
C ASP A 293 17.38 11.14 -12.06
N ARG A 294 17.36 9.99 -11.38
CA ARG A 294 18.34 9.67 -10.31
C ARG A 294 18.95 8.30 -10.52
N ASN A 295 20.19 8.28 -11.03
CA ASN A 295 21.09 7.16 -10.84
C ASN A 295 21.31 7.01 -9.32
N PHE A 296 20.73 5.98 -8.72
CA PHE A 296 21.07 5.58 -7.36
C PHE A 296 22.43 4.89 -7.43
N GLU A 297 23.51 5.67 -7.24
CA GLU A 297 24.76 5.11 -6.78
C GLU A 297 24.56 4.74 -5.31
N GLY A 298 24.53 3.43 -5.05
CA GLY A 298 24.48 2.90 -3.72
C GLY A 298 25.82 3.10 -3.00
N THR A 299 25.77 3.56 -1.79
CA THR A 299 26.76 3.27 -0.74
C THR A 299 26.02 2.69 0.44
#